data_b05b24f701184fbddd58d86e3920d464
#
_entry.id   b05b24f701184fbddd58d86e3920d464
#
_cell.length_a   1.000
_cell.length_b   1.000
_cell.length_c   1.000
_cell.angle_alpha   90.00
_cell.angle_beta   90.00
_cell.angle_gamma   90.00
#
_symmetry.space_group_name_H-M   'P 1'
#
loop_
_entity.id
_entity.type
_entity.pdbx_description
1 polymer ?
#
loop_
_entity_poly.entity_id
_entity_poly.type
_entity_poly.pdbx_seq_one_letter_code
_entity_poly.pdbx_strand_id
1 'polypeptide(L)'
;MSDEVEEGSSSPLGATPSATGVNFSVFSRHATGVQLLLFDGVDDAKAARVVRLDPSVNCTYYYWHAFLPGVRPGQLYAYRVEGPFDPSTGMRFDPSKILLDPYGRGVVVPEAYGRDAARGLGDNAGTAMKSVVVDVSEYDWEGDIPLRRPASRTIVYEMHVGGFTRHPSSGLPEKTRGTFAGLIEKIPYLQRLGITAVELLPVFQFDSQDSPPGLVNYWGYAPVSFFAPHHDYSSRRDPLGPVDEFRDMVKALHRAGLEVFLDVVFNHTAEGDHGGPTLSFRGLDNPTYYILETDRSRYANYSGTGNTLNANHPIVRRMILDSLRYWVGTMHVDGFRFDLASILERDESGNVMPSPPVLWDIESDPALAGTKLIAEAWDAAGLYQVGAFVGDSWKEWNGRFRDDVRSFFRGEDGTVERFADRLIGSPSLYERRARPRRRRRQPKLELWCGRSDGGRRDRQAPNATGEELPHRDDALGRDAHDAHGR
;
A
#
# COMPACT_ATOMS: atom_id res chain seq x y z
N MET A 1 -12.77 5.37 32.68
CA MET A 1 -11.76 4.35 32.33
C MET A 1 -10.88 4.16 33.54
N SER A 2 -10.47 2.94 33.89
CA SER A 2 -9.50 2.75 34.98
C SER A 2 -8.15 3.31 34.53
N ASP A 3 -7.39 3.90 35.47
CA ASP A 3 -6.03 4.37 35.19
C ASP A 3 -5.01 3.21 35.18
N GLU A 4 -5.50 1.99 35.30
CA GLU A 4 -4.73 0.77 35.35
C GLU A 4 -4.07 0.46 34.04
N VAL A 5 -2.78 0.14 34.05
CA VAL A 5 -1.98 -0.31 32.92
C VAL A 5 -1.36 -1.63 33.31
N GLU A 6 -1.65 -2.67 32.55
CA GLU A 6 -1.06 -3.99 32.74
C GLU A 6 0.11 -4.20 31.78
N GLU A 7 0.98 -5.16 32.06
CA GLU A 7 2.16 -5.47 31.25
C GLU A 7 1.82 -5.70 29.78
N GLY A 8 0.75 -6.45 29.50
CA GLY A 8 0.36 -6.81 28.14
C GLY A 8 1.26 -7.86 27.50
N SER A 9 1.18 -7.97 26.17
CA SER A 9 1.90 -8.95 25.37
C SER A 9 2.61 -8.29 24.19
N SER A 10 3.84 -8.74 23.89
CA SER A 10 4.62 -8.30 22.75
C SER A 10 4.06 -8.75 21.37
N SER A 11 3.09 -9.64 21.38
CA SER A 11 2.47 -10.18 20.16
C SER A 11 0.97 -10.45 20.38
N PRO A 12 0.15 -10.25 19.32
CA PRO A 12 0.48 -9.72 18.01
C PRO A 12 0.79 -8.22 18.05
N LEU A 13 1.49 -7.71 17.00
CA LEU A 13 1.71 -6.28 16.82
C LEU A 13 0.40 -5.55 16.47
N GLY A 14 0.34 -4.26 16.82
CA GLY A 14 -0.87 -3.45 16.67
C GLY A 14 -1.76 -3.44 17.90
N ALA A 15 -2.97 -2.92 17.76
CA ALA A 15 -4.01 -2.94 18.78
C ALA A 15 -4.86 -4.21 18.63
N THR A 16 -4.89 -5.04 19.68
CA THR A 16 -5.64 -6.30 19.72
C THR A 16 -6.72 -6.23 20.79
N PRO A 17 -7.99 -6.00 20.42
CA PRO A 17 -9.10 -5.95 21.36
C PRO A 17 -9.45 -7.32 21.94
N SER A 18 -9.98 -7.31 23.17
CA SER A 18 -10.54 -8.44 23.89
C SER A 18 -11.79 -8.01 24.66
N ALA A 19 -12.47 -8.95 25.31
CA ALA A 19 -13.66 -8.65 26.11
C ALA A 19 -13.40 -7.66 27.25
N THR A 20 -12.16 -7.61 27.79
CA THR A 20 -11.83 -6.82 28.98
C THR A 20 -11.03 -5.54 28.67
N GLY A 21 -10.42 -5.42 27.48
CA GLY A 21 -9.59 -4.29 27.12
C GLY A 21 -8.86 -4.52 25.81
N VAL A 22 -7.78 -3.75 25.60
CA VAL A 22 -6.98 -3.81 24.35
C VAL A 22 -5.51 -3.97 24.69
N ASN A 23 -4.86 -4.94 24.04
CA ASN A 23 -3.41 -5.04 24.03
C ASN A 23 -2.83 -4.21 22.89
N PHE A 24 -1.87 -3.36 23.20
CA PHE A 24 -1.11 -2.57 22.22
C PHE A 24 0.32 -3.09 22.17
N SER A 25 0.86 -3.25 20.97
CA SER A 25 2.25 -3.66 20.77
C SER A 25 2.84 -2.99 19.55
N VAL A 26 4.02 -2.38 19.69
CA VAL A 26 4.75 -1.71 18.62
C VAL A 26 6.24 -2.06 18.67
N PHE A 27 6.87 -2.21 17.52
CA PHE A 27 8.30 -2.43 17.43
C PHE A 27 9.07 -1.11 17.32
N SER A 28 10.09 -0.96 18.17
CA SER A 28 11.11 0.10 18.04
C SER A 28 12.39 -0.36 18.76
N ARG A 29 13.43 -0.60 17.96
CA ARG A 29 14.71 -1.11 18.47
C ARG A 29 15.53 -0.07 19.20
N HIS A 30 15.52 1.17 18.72
CA HIS A 30 16.39 2.23 19.20
C HIS A 30 15.66 3.26 20.06
N ALA A 31 14.37 3.05 20.34
CA ALA A 31 13.62 3.89 21.25
C ALA A 31 14.17 3.81 22.67
N THR A 32 14.24 4.96 23.35
CA THR A 32 14.57 5.09 24.78
C THR A 32 13.33 5.26 25.65
N GLY A 33 12.18 5.59 25.04
CA GLY A 33 10.88 5.70 25.67
C GLY A 33 9.77 5.71 24.66
N VAL A 34 8.62 5.13 25.01
CA VAL A 34 7.41 5.09 24.20
C VAL A 34 6.22 5.55 25.03
N GLN A 35 5.41 6.40 24.46
CA GLN A 35 4.13 6.83 25.01
C GLN A 35 3.02 6.36 24.08
N LEU A 36 2.00 5.72 24.64
CA LEU A 36 0.73 5.45 23.98
C LEU A 36 -0.25 6.56 24.34
N LEU A 37 -0.81 7.21 23.33
CA LEU A 37 -1.70 8.35 23.46
C LEU A 37 -3.11 7.92 23.04
N LEU A 38 -4.11 8.13 23.91
CA LEU A 38 -5.51 7.88 23.58
C LEU A 38 -6.24 9.21 23.39
N PHE A 39 -7.10 9.30 22.40
CA PHE A 39 -7.86 10.50 22.04
C PHE A 39 -9.35 10.19 22.06
N ASP A 40 -10.18 11.14 22.50
CA ASP A 40 -11.63 11.02 22.47
C ASP A 40 -12.20 11.47 21.12
N GLY A 41 -11.57 12.46 20.47
CA GLY A 41 -11.98 13.01 19.20
C GLY A 41 -10.86 13.03 18.15
N VAL A 42 -11.26 13.01 16.88
CA VAL A 42 -10.33 13.02 15.74
C VAL A 42 -9.52 14.33 15.68
N ASP A 43 -10.17 15.46 16.01
CA ASP A 43 -9.58 16.80 15.94
C ASP A 43 -8.90 17.24 17.26
N ASP A 44 -8.85 16.36 18.26
CA ASP A 44 -8.24 16.66 19.54
C ASP A 44 -6.74 16.96 19.38
N ALA A 45 -6.35 18.17 19.84
CA ALA A 45 -4.96 18.62 19.88
C ALA A 45 -4.19 18.07 21.09
N LYS A 46 -4.87 17.42 22.03
CA LYS A 46 -4.27 16.80 23.23
C LYS A 46 -4.88 15.43 23.45
N ALA A 47 -4.02 14.48 23.81
CA ALA A 47 -4.50 13.18 24.23
C ALA A 47 -5.32 13.29 25.51
N ALA A 48 -6.47 12.59 25.58
CA ALA A 48 -7.28 12.44 26.78
C ALA A 48 -6.54 11.61 27.85
N ARG A 49 -5.71 10.66 27.40
CA ARG A 49 -4.87 9.85 28.28
C ARG A 49 -3.51 9.60 27.64
N VAL A 50 -2.45 9.72 28.43
CA VAL A 50 -1.07 9.41 28.04
C VAL A 50 -0.55 8.30 28.93
N VAL A 51 -0.22 7.16 28.31
CA VAL A 51 0.39 6.00 28.97
C VAL A 51 1.87 5.96 28.63
N ARG A 52 2.74 6.21 29.61
CA ARG A 52 4.18 6.04 29.48
C ARG A 52 4.52 4.57 29.71
N LEU A 53 5.13 3.93 28.74
CA LEU A 53 5.54 2.54 28.85
C LEU A 53 6.85 2.45 29.63
N ASP A 54 6.84 1.65 30.70
CA ASP A 54 8.03 1.37 31.50
C ASP A 54 8.90 0.34 30.79
N PRO A 55 10.13 0.68 30.36
CA PRO A 55 10.99 -0.25 29.64
C PRO A 55 11.33 -1.52 30.43
N SER A 56 11.21 -1.53 31.72
CA SER A 56 11.46 -2.71 32.56
C SER A 56 10.28 -3.68 32.65
N VAL A 57 9.06 -3.24 32.28
CA VAL A 57 7.81 -4.01 32.36
C VAL A 57 7.16 -4.14 30.96
N ASN A 58 7.11 -3.03 30.24
CA ASN A 58 6.35 -2.91 29.01
C ASN A 58 7.22 -3.06 27.73
N CYS A 59 8.42 -3.65 27.84
CA CYS A 59 9.31 -3.87 26.71
C CYS A 59 9.93 -5.27 26.76
N THR A 60 9.58 -6.10 25.78
CA THR A 60 10.20 -7.42 25.57
C THR A 60 11.11 -7.33 24.35
N TYR A 61 12.43 -7.41 24.53
CA TYR A 61 13.44 -7.12 23.49
C TYR A 61 13.27 -5.67 22.98
N TYR A 62 12.64 -5.51 21.80
CA TYR A 62 12.40 -4.25 21.12
C TYR A 62 10.90 -4.03 20.85
N TYR A 63 10.05 -4.85 21.46
CA TYR A 63 8.59 -4.75 21.35
C TYR A 63 8.05 -4.06 22.59
N TRP A 64 7.52 -2.86 22.42
CA TRP A 64 6.89 -2.07 23.46
C TRP A 64 5.42 -2.43 23.52
N HIS A 65 4.91 -2.80 24.67
CA HIS A 65 3.55 -3.32 24.79
C HIS A 65 2.90 -2.92 26.13
N ALA A 66 1.57 -2.85 26.11
CA ALA A 66 0.75 -2.65 27.29
C ALA A 66 -0.65 -3.18 27.06
N PHE A 67 -1.29 -3.70 28.08
CA PHE A 67 -2.71 -3.98 28.07
C PHE A 67 -3.46 -2.90 28.83
N LEU A 68 -4.49 -2.32 28.20
CA LEU A 68 -5.31 -1.27 28.80
C LEU A 68 -6.74 -1.79 29.05
N PRO A 69 -7.08 -2.08 30.32
CA PRO A 69 -8.44 -2.49 30.68
C PRO A 69 -9.48 -1.43 30.31
N GLY A 70 -10.64 -1.88 29.85
CA GLY A 70 -11.80 -1.02 29.55
C GLY A 70 -11.72 -0.24 28.24
N VAL A 71 -10.60 -0.25 27.52
CA VAL A 71 -10.52 0.30 26.15
C VAL A 71 -11.32 -0.60 25.20
N ARG A 72 -11.98 0.00 24.20
CA ARG A 72 -12.92 -0.67 23.31
C ARG A 72 -12.60 -0.36 21.85
N PRO A 73 -13.10 -1.16 20.87
CA PRO A 73 -13.10 -0.81 19.47
C PRO A 73 -13.68 0.58 19.22
N GLY A 74 -13.10 1.31 18.25
CA GLY A 74 -13.39 2.71 17.98
C GLY A 74 -12.50 3.70 18.71
N GLN A 75 -11.74 3.28 19.74
CA GLN A 75 -10.79 4.15 20.43
C GLN A 75 -9.72 4.64 19.47
N LEU A 76 -9.49 5.96 19.46
CA LEU A 76 -8.42 6.60 18.71
C LEU A 76 -7.13 6.60 19.50
N TYR A 77 -6.01 6.27 18.84
CA TYR A 77 -4.71 6.23 19.47
C TYR A 77 -3.57 6.58 18.53
N ALA A 78 -2.43 6.93 19.11
CA ALA A 78 -1.17 7.14 18.41
C ALA A 78 0.00 6.85 19.36
N TYR A 79 1.21 6.81 18.81
CA TYR A 79 2.43 6.71 19.59
C TYR A 79 3.20 8.02 19.57
N ARG A 80 3.99 8.24 20.63
CA ARG A 80 5.06 9.22 20.68
C ARG A 80 6.31 8.50 21.17
N VAL A 81 7.42 8.66 20.46
CA VAL A 81 8.61 7.84 20.68
C VAL A 81 9.83 8.73 20.92
N GLU A 82 10.52 8.46 22.01
CA GLU A 82 11.78 9.09 22.39
C GLU A 82 12.95 8.22 21.93
N GLY A 83 13.99 8.83 21.43
CA GLY A 83 15.20 8.15 20.95
C GLY A 83 16.21 9.13 20.39
N PRO A 84 17.33 8.66 19.84
CA PRO A 84 18.37 9.53 19.29
C PRO A 84 17.89 10.22 18.01
N PHE A 85 18.20 11.52 17.88
CA PHE A 85 18.11 12.24 16.64
C PHE A 85 19.53 12.49 16.11
N ASP A 86 20.00 11.59 15.27
CA ASP A 86 21.29 11.65 14.61
C ASP A 86 21.17 11.14 13.17
N PRO A 87 20.82 12.02 12.22
CA PRO A 87 20.67 11.65 10.82
C PRO A 87 21.90 10.98 10.21
N SER A 88 23.11 11.30 10.68
CA SER A 88 24.36 10.72 10.15
C SER A 88 24.45 9.20 10.41
N THR A 89 23.78 8.71 11.43
CA THR A 89 23.62 7.28 11.73
C THR A 89 22.29 6.70 11.26
N GLY A 90 21.43 7.52 10.66
CA GLY A 90 20.08 7.17 10.20
C GLY A 90 19.00 7.32 11.27
N MET A 91 19.30 7.79 12.47
CA MET A 91 18.34 7.96 13.54
C MET A 91 17.55 9.25 13.40
N ARG A 92 16.20 9.17 13.51
CA ARG A 92 15.31 10.31 13.26
C ARG A 92 14.13 10.35 14.23
N PHE A 93 14.34 10.01 15.51
CA PHE A 93 13.31 10.12 16.54
C PHE A 93 12.97 11.58 16.79
N ASP A 94 11.68 11.88 16.87
CA ASP A 94 11.19 13.22 17.23
C ASP A 94 10.01 13.07 18.20
N PRO A 95 10.23 13.25 19.51
CA PRO A 95 9.19 13.10 20.53
C PRO A 95 8.12 14.20 20.48
N SER A 96 8.26 15.21 19.63
CA SER A 96 7.22 16.20 19.38
C SER A 96 6.14 15.70 18.40
N LYS A 97 6.38 14.60 17.67
CA LYS A 97 5.44 14.05 16.69
C LYS A 97 4.64 12.90 17.24
N ILE A 98 3.34 12.85 16.90
CA ILE A 98 2.56 11.64 17.06
C ILE A 98 2.66 10.78 15.81
N LEU A 99 2.72 9.46 16.02
CA LEU A 99 3.01 8.47 15.01
C LEU A 99 1.85 7.49 14.88
N LEU A 100 1.47 7.17 13.66
CA LEU A 100 0.57 6.07 13.37
C LEU A 100 1.22 4.74 13.75
N ASP A 101 0.38 3.81 14.18
CA ASP A 101 0.79 2.41 14.35
C ASP A 101 1.01 1.76 12.99
N PRO A 102 2.19 1.18 12.69
CA PRO A 102 2.43 0.43 11.47
C PRO A 102 1.44 -0.72 11.21
N TYR A 103 0.83 -1.26 12.27
CA TYR A 103 -0.19 -2.30 12.23
C TYR A 103 -1.62 -1.78 12.46
N GLY A 104 -1.81 -0.45 12.44
CA GLY A 104 -3.12 0.17 12.59
C GLY A 104 -4.09 -0.24 11.50
N ARG A 105 -5.22 -0.87 11.86
CA ARG A 105 -6.24 -1.39 10.93
C ARG A 105 -7.32 -0.38 10.55
N GLY A 106 -7.33 0.76 11.20
CA GLY A 106 -8.17 1.90 10.88
C GLY A 106 -7.39 3.18 11.12
N VAL A 107 -7.67 4.20 10.32
CA VAL A 107 -7.06 5.52 10.42
C VAL A 107 -8.15 6.57 10.28
N VAL A 108 -8.13 7.57 11.15
CA VAL A 108 -8.94 8.78 11.02
C VAL A 108 -8.06 9.97 10.67
N VAL A 109 -8.58 10.87 9.86
CA VAL A 109 -7.89 12.06 9.38
C VAL A 109 -8.62 13.29 9.93
N PRO A 110 -7.97 14.16 10.74
CA PRO A 110 -8.60 15.35 11.26
C PRO A 110 -8.92 16.34 10.14
N GLU A 111 -9.92 17.20 10.36
CA GLU A 111 -10.28 18.26 9.38
C GLU A 111 -9.08 19.19 9.12
N ALA A 112 -8.33 19.50 10.16
CA ALA A 112 -7.13 20.33 10.09
C ALA A 112 -5.86 19.56 9.73
N TYR A 113 -5.98 18.37 9.07
CA TYR A 113 -4.79 17.59 8.69
C TYR A 113 -3.76 18.44 7.97
N GLY A 114 -2.51 18.37 8.41
CA GLY A 114 -1.42 19.17 7.88
C GLY A 114 -0.12 18.37 7.78
N ARG A 115 0.22 17.90 6.57
CA ARG A 115 1.47 17.19 6.28
C ARG A 115 2.71 18.00 6.71
N ASP A 116 2.69 19.31 6.54
CA ASP A 116 3.82 20.17 6.89
C ASP A 116 4.06 20.27 8.41
N ALA A 117 3.02 20.10 9.23
CA ALA A 117 3.17 20.04 10.68
C ALA A 117 3.99 18.80 11.14
N ALA A 118 4.01 17.73 10.32
CA ALA A 118 4.83 16.55 10.57
C ALA A 118 6.29 16.70 10.10
N ARG A 119 6.62 17.79 9.38
CA ARG A 119 8.00 18.19 9.00
C ARG A 119 8.58 19.24 9.93
N GLY A 120 7.72 20.15 10.40
CA GLY A 120 8.11 21.32 11.20
C GLY A 120 8.46 20.97 12.65
N LEU A 121 8.90 21.97 13.40
CA LEU A 121 9.14 21.84 14.83
C LEU A 121 7.82 21.84 15.63
N GLY A 122 7.83 21.20 16.79
CA GLY A 122 6.73 21.23 17.75
C GLY A 122 5.68 20.13 17.58
N ASP A 123 4.71 20.14 18.49
CA ASP A 123 3.65 19.14 18.58
C ASP A 123 2.69 19.23 17.39
N ASN A 124 2.32 18.09 16.80
CA ASN A 124 1.39 18.01 15.67
C ASN A 124 0.08 17.27 16.00
N ALA A 125 -0.24 17.01 17.27
CA ALA A 125 -1.36 16.15 17.66
C ALA A 125 -2.72 16.61 17.09
N GLY A 126 -2.96 17.94 16.99
CA GLY A 126 -4.20 18.48 16.44
C GLY A 126 -4.33 18.40 14.92
N THR A 127 -3.24 18.07 14.21
CA THR A 127 -3.20 18.05 12.73
C THR A 127 -2.74 16.71 12.16
N ALA A 128 -2.47 15.72 13.00
CA ALA A 128 -1.97 14.43 12.57
C ALA A 128 -3.09 13.38 12.54
N MET A 129 -2.96 12.45 11.61
CA MET A 129 -3.80 11.25 11.57
C MET A 129 -3.66 10.44 12.86
N LYS A 130 -4.70 9.68 13.21
CA LYS A 130 -4.71 8.81 14.39
C LYS A 130 -5.14 7.41 13.99
N SER A 131 -4.54 6.41 14.61
CA SER A 131 -4.94 5.02 14.46
C SER A 131 -6.24 4.74 15.22
N VAL A 132 -6.99 3.73 14.78
CA VAL A 132 -8.26 3.30 15.39
C VAL A 132 -8.11 1.86 15.87
N VAL A 133 -8.59 1.57 17.06
CA VAL A 133 -8.75 0.19 17.54
C VAL A 133 -9.89 -0.47 16.78
N VAL A 134 -9.59 -1.51 16.00
CA VAL A 134 -10.57 -2.23 15.18
C VAL A 134 -10.69 -3.65 15.68
N ASP A 135 -11.91 -4.08 16.01
CA ASP A 135 -12.22 -5.50 16.18
C ASP A 135 -12.53 -6.13 14.83
N VAL A 136 -11.74 -7.11 14.45
CA VAL A 136 -11.89 -7.80 13.17
C VAL A 136 -12.72 -9.07 13.28
N SER A 137 -13.08 -9.50 14.50
CA SER A 137 -13.77 -10.76 14.77
C SER A 137 -15.30 -10.67 14.68
N GLU A 138 -15.88 -9.48 14.82
CA GLU A 138 -17.33 -9.29 14.93
C GLU A 138 -18.06 -9.08 13.60
N TYR A 139 -17.35 -8.93 12.47
CA TYR A 139 -17.98 -8.69 11.18
C TYR A 139 -18.62 -9.97 10.62
N ASP A 140 -19.91 -9.91 10.29
CA ASP A 140 -20.63 -11.01 9.68
C ASP A 140 -20.43 -11.08 8.17
N TRP A 141 -19.63 -12.02 7.74
CA TRP A 141 -19.40 -12.31 6.32
C TRP A 141 -20.57 -13.06 5.65
N GLU A 142 -21.59 -13.47 6.38
CA GLU A 142 -22.78 -14.15 5.85
C GLU A 142 -22.44 -15.39 5.00
N GLY A 143 -21.37 -16.10 5.37
CA GLY A 143 -20.91 -17.29 4.66
C GLY A 143 -20.09 -17.01 3.40
N ASP A 144 -19.62 -15.77 3.20
CA ASP A 144 -18.75 -15.41 2.08
C ASP A 144 -17.47 -16.25 2.08
N ILE A 145 -17.06 -16.71 0.89
CA ILE A 145 -15.84 -17.46 0.66
C ILE A 145 -15.13 -16.97 -0.61
N PRO A 146 -13.79 -17.03 -0.67
CA PRO A 146 -13.03 -16.68 -1.87
C PRO A 146 -13.48 -17.47 -3.11
N LEU A 147 -13.62 -16.78 -4.23
CA LEU A 147 -14.14 -17.36 -5.49
C LEU A 147 -13.15 -18.31 -6.16
N ARG A 148 -11.85 -18.10 -6.00
CA ARG A 148 -10.75 -18.94 -6.51
C ARG A 148 -10.89 -19.29 -8.00
N ARG A 149 -11.27 -18.35 -8.84
CA ARG A 149 -11.34 -18.56 -10.29
C ARG A 149 -9.98 -18.95 -10.85
N PRO A 150 -9.91 -19.88 -11.82
CA PRO A 150 -8.66 -20.14 -12.52
C PRO A 150 -8.13 -18.88 -13.21
N ALA A 151 -6.83 -18.61 -13.13
CA ALA A 151 -6.20 -17.44 -13.75
C ALA A 151 -6.46 -17.38 -15.27
N SER A 152 -6.57 -18.54 -15.95
CA SER A 152 -6.91 -18.63 -17.37
C SER A 152 -8.33 -18.20 -17.73
N ARG A 153 -9.19 -17.95 -16.74
CA ARG A 153 -10.58 -17.47 -16.91
C ARG A 153 -10.81 -16.14 -16.20
N THR A 154 -9.74 -15.45 -15.80
CA THR A 154 -9.82 -14.17 -15.10
C THR A 154 -9.66 -13.04 -16.09
N ILE A 155 -10.64 -12.13 -16.12
CA ILE A 155 -10.62 -10.88 -16.88
C ILE A 155 -10.64 -9.77 -15.84
N VAL A 156 -9.52 -9.05 -15.70
CA VAL A 156 -9.33 -8.02 -14.70
C VAL A 156 -9.68 -6.65 -15.26
N TYR A 157 -10.44 -5.88 -14.51
CA TYR A 157 -10.71 -4.48 -14.76
C TYR A 157 -10.07 -3.61 -13.68
N GLU A 158 -9.00 -2.91 -14.04
CA GLU A 158 -8.33 -1.95 -13.17
C GLU A 158 -9.16 -0.68 -13.05
N MET A 159 -9.40 -0.24 -11.82
CA MET A 159 -10.23 0.92 -11.56
C MET A 159 -9.83 1.67 -10.28
N HIS A 160 -10.09 2.97 -10.28
CA HIS A 160 -9.91 3.83 -9.12
C HIS A 160 -11.24 4.00 -8.38
N VAL A 161 -11.33 3.66 -7.09
CA VAL A 161 -12.56 3.72 -6.30
C VAL A 161 -13.23 5.10 -6.42
N GLY A 162 -12.48 6.16 -6.10
CA GLY A 162 -12.98 7.53 -6.19
C GLY A 162 -13.39 7.91 -7.60
N GLY A 163 -12.54 7.67 -8.60
CA GLY A 163 -12.78 8.08 -9.99
C GLY A 163 -13.94 7.37 -10.67
N PHE A 164 -14.22 6.14 -10.28
CA PHE A 164 -15.23 5.31 -10.95
C PHE A 164 -16.65 5.86 -10.83
N THR A 165 -16.98 6.48 -9.70
CA THR A 165 -18.35 6.96 -9.45
C THR A 165 -18.46 8.44 -9.06
N ARG A 166 -17.35 9.17 -8.89
CA ARG A 166 -17.35 10.55 -8.38
C ARG A 166 -18.13 11.54 -9.26
N HIS A 167 -18.05 11.36 -10.60
CA HIS A 167 -18.73 12.28 -11.52
C HIS A 167 -20.25 12.14 -11.44
N PRO A 168 -21.04 13.23 -11.50
CA PRO A 168 -22.50 13.19 -11.44
C PRO A 168 -23.16 12.29 -12.48
N SER A 169 -22.53 12.09 -13.66
CA SER A 169 -23.03 11.17 -14.69
C SER A 169 -23.08 9.71 -14.25
N SER A 170 -22.49 9.38 -13.10
CA SER A 170 -22.66 8.06 -12.48
C SER A 170 -24.11 7.78 -12.09
N GLY A 171 -24.92 8.85 -11.92
CA GLY A 171 -26.31 8.75 -11.49
C GLY A 171 -26.48 8.38 -10.01
N LEU A 172 -25.40 8.38 -9.22
CA LEU A 172 -25.45 8.04 -7.79
C LEU A 172 -25.68 9.28 -6.91
N PRO A 173 -26.25 9.09 -5.70
CA PRO A 173 -26.34 10.14 -4.69
C PRO A 173 -24.94 10.67 -4.33
N GLU A 174 -24.83 11.97 -4.05
CA GLU A 174 -23.57 12.64 -3.77
C GLU A 174 -22.79 11.96 -2.63
N LYS A 175 -23.47 11.56 -1.58
CA LYS A 175 -22.86 10.92 -0.39
C LYS A 175 -22.19 9.57 -0.67
N THR A 176 -22.57 8.87 -1.74
CA THR A 176 -22.02 7.53 -2.10
C THR A 176 -21.11 7.61 -3.32
N ARG A 177 -21.06 8.76 -4.03
CA ARG A 177 -20.14 8.91 -5.16
C ARG A 177 -18.69 8.91 -4.70
N GLY A 178 -17.87 8.11 -5.39
CA GLY A 178 -16.43 8.00 -5.10
C GLY A 178 -16.11 7.15 -3.87
N THR A 179 -17.05 6.31 -3.43
CA THR A 179 -16.88 5.46 -2.24
C THR A 179 -17.06 3.96 -2.57
N PHE A 180 -16.73 3.09 -1.62
CA PHE A 180 -16.99 1.65 -1.72
C PHE A 180 -18.49 1.36 -1.89
N ALA A 181 -19.36 2.09 -1.19
CA ALA A 181 -20.81 1.99 -1.37
C ALA A 181 -21.24 2.36 -2.80
N GLY A 182 -20.63 3.40 -3.38
CA GLY A 182 -20.88 3.78 -4.77
C GLY A 182 -20.42 2.72 -5.77
N LEU A 183 -19.36 1.98 -5.48
CA LEU A 183 -18.91 0.87 -6.29
C LEU A 183 -19.92 -0.29 -6.24
N ILE A 184 -20.48 -0.62 -5.07
CA ILE A 184 -21.51 -1.64 -4.91
C ILE A 184 -22.70 -1.36 -5.85
N GLU A 185 -23.15 -0.11 -5.95
CA GLU A 185 -24.25 0.29 -6.83
C GLU A 185 -23.96 0.08 -8.32
N LYS A 186 -22.67 -0.03 -8.68
CA LYS A 186 -22.20 -0.25 -10.06
C LYS A 186 -21.90 -1.71 -10.41
N ILE A 187 -22.08 -2.65 -9.50
CA ILE A 187 -21.90 -4.09 -9.76
C ILE A 187 -22.69 -4.56 -11.01
N PRO A 188 -23.96 -4.19 -11.23
CA PRO A 188 -24.66 -4.59 -12.45
C PRO A 188 -24.02 -4.10 -13.76
N TYR A 189 -23.32 -2.95 -13.73
CA TYR A 189 -22.54 -2.48 -14.86
C TYR A 189 -21.32 -3.37 -15.11
N LEU A 190 -20.56 -3.70 -14.04
CA LEU A 190 -19.38 -4.55 -14.11
C LEU A 190 -19.73 -5.96 -14.63
N GLN A 191 -20.85 -6.52 -14.18
CA GLN A 191 -21.36 -7.80 -14.70
C GLN A 191 -21.69 -7.74 -16.20
N ARG A 192 -22.36 -6.67 -16.66
CA ARG A 192 -22.67 -6.50 -18.09
C ARG A 192 -21.41 -6.29 -18.94
N LEU A 193 -20.35 -5.73 -18.37
CA LEU A 193 -19.05 -5.59 -19.04
C LEU A 193 -18.37 -6.95 -19.26
N GLY A 194 -18.79 -7.99 -18.50
CA GLY A 194 -18.29 -9.35 -18.66
C GLY A 194 -16.93 -9.62 -17.99
N ILE A 195 -16.50 -8.74 -17.11
CA ILE A 195 -15.29 -8.93 -16.29
C ILE A 195 -15.52 -9.96 -15.19
N THR A 196 -14.45 -10.51 -14.64
CA THR A 196 -14.51 -11.51 -13.58
C THR A 196 -13.75 -11.09 -12.32
N ALA A 197 -12.98 -10.02 -12.39
CA ALA A 197 -12.27 -9.44 -11.28
C ALA A 197 -12.17 -7.92 -11.44
N VAL A 198 -12.21 -7.20 -10.33
CA VAL A 198 -11.79 -5.80 -10.26
C VAL A 198 -10.41 -5.74 -9.61
N GLU A 199 -9.53 -4.88 -10.14
CA GLU A 199 -8.28 -4.50 -9.51
C GLU A 199 -8.41 -3.05 -9.07
N LEU A 200 -8.42 -2.84 -7.77
CA LEU A 200 -8.57 -1.51 -7.19
C LEU A 200 -7.20 -0.85 -7.08
N LEU A 201 -7.01 0.31 -7.72
CA LEU A 201 -5.89 1.20 -7.44
C LEU A 201 -5.79 1.45 -5.93
N PRO A 202 -4.64 1.90 -5.39
CA PRO A 202 -4.35 1.82 -3.96
C PRO A 202 -5.51 2.21 -3.06
N VAL A 203 -5.94 1.26 -2.22
CA VAL A 203 -6.99 1.45 -1.21
C VAL A 203 -6.42 1.54 0.20
N PHE A 204 -5.14 1.34 0.39
CA PHE A 204 -4.48 1.60 1.65
C PHE A 204 -4.64 3.06 2.04
N GLN A 205 -4.69 3.36 3.36
CA GLN A 205 -4.67 4.75 3.77
C GLN A 205 -3.40 5.42 3.27
N PHE A 206 -3.57 6.43 2.43
CA PHE A 206 -2.49 7.22 1.85
C PHE A 206 -2.58 8.69 2.26
N ASP A 207 -1.51 9.44 2.06
CA ASP A 207 -1.46 10.85 2.31
C ASP A 207 -1.98 11.64 1.10
N SER A 208 -3.17 12.24 1.25
CA SER A 208 -3.81 13.05 0.21
C SER A 208 -3.04 14.36 -0.09
N GLN A 209 -2.20 14.83 0.84
CA GLN A 209 -1.39 16.04 0.67
C GLN A 209 0.00 15.75 0.06
N ASP A 210 0.35 14.48 -0.22
CA ASP A 210 1.59 14.14 -0.93
C ASP A 210 1.44 14.40 -2.43
N SER A 211 1.42 15.68 -2.78
CA SER A 211 1.21 16.19 -4.13
C SER A 211 1.79 17.60 -4.26
N PRO A 212 2.04 18.10 -5.49
CA PRO A 212 2.42 19.48 -5.71
C PRO A 212 1.38 20.46 -5.12
N PRO A 213 1.80 21.66 -4.72
CA PRO A 213 0.91 22.67 -4.15
C PRO A 213 -0.34 22.93 -5.02
N GLY A 214 -1.52 22.94 -4.38
CA GLY A 214 -2.79 23.15 -5.05
C GLY A 214 -3.39 21.90 -5.73
N LEU A 215 -2.71 20.76 -5.65
CA LEU A 215 -3.22 19.47 -6.10
C LEU A 215 -3.45 18.53 -4.91
N VAL A 216 -4.20 17.49 -5.15
CA VAL A 216 -4.44 16.40 -4.19
C VAL A 216 -3.87 15.11 -4.77
N ASN A 217 -3.24 14.28 -3.95
CA ASN A 217 -2.84 12.95 -4.37
C ASN A 217 -4.07 12.13 -4.72
N TYR A 218 -4.29 11.99 -6.02
CA TYR A 218 -5.46 11.29 -6.56
C TYR A 218 -5.25 9.78 -6.63
N TRP A 219 -4.02 9.36 -6.98
CA TRP A 219 -3.73 7.96 -7.31
C TRP A 219 -3.57 7.05 -6.10
N GLY A 220 -3.16 7.60 -4.94
CA GLY A 220 -2.99 6.86 -3.71
C GLY A 220 -1.63 6.17 -3.53
N TYR A 221 -0.67 6.37 -4.45
CA TYR A 221 0.68 5.81 -4.32
C TYR A 221 1.55 6.60 -3.33
N ALA A 222 1.05 6.79 -2.13
CA ALA A 222 1.75 7.41 -0.99
C ALA A 222 1.21 6.83 0.33
N PRO A 223 1.41 5.53 0.61
CA PRO A 223 0.80 4.87 1.77
C PRO A 223 1.38 5.38 3.08
N VAL A 224 0.49 5.54 4.08
CA VAL A 224 0.84 5.80 5.48
C VAL A 224 0.52 4.61 6.38
N SER A 225 -0.32 3.69 5.92
CA SER A 225 -0.67 2.44 6.60
C SER A 225 -0.86 1.33 5.57
N PHE A 226 -0.43 0.12 5.90
CA PHE A 226 -0.60 -1.07 5.04
C PHE A 226 -1.78 -1.96 5.46
N PHE A 227 -2.53 -1.59 6.50
CA PHE A 227 -3.64 -2.38 7.04
C PHE A 227 -4.98 -1.66 7.01
N ALA A 228 -4.99 -0.33 6.93
CA ALA A 228 -6.21 0.46 6.98
C ALA A 228 -6.71 0.82 5.57
N PRO A 229 -8.01 0.65 5.27
CA PRO A 229 -8.62 1.22 4.07
C PRO A 229 -8.61 2.75 4.11
N HIS A 230 -8.48 3.37 2.94
CA HIS A 230 -8.48 4.83 2.81
C HIS A 230 -9.83 5.42 3.23
N HIS A 231 -9.77 6.37 4.19
CA HIS A 231 -10.97 6.87 4.86
C HIS A 231 -11.92 7.62 3.91
N ASP A 232 -11.42 8.33 2.89
CA ASP A 232 -12.23 9.05 1.93
C ASP A 232 -12.98 8.16 0.93
N TYR A 233 -12.64 6.87 0.86
CA TYR A 233 -13.39 5.90 0.07
C TYR A 233 -14.59 5.31 0.79
N SER A 234 -14.90 5.78 2.02
CA SER A 234 -16.11 5.41 2.74
C SER A 234 -17.16 6.52 2.72
N SER A 235 -18.41 6.13 2.59
CA SER A 235 -19.57 7.01 2.80
C SER A 235 -19.93 7.16 4.28
N ARG A 236 -19.43 6.27 5.14
CA ARG A 236 -19.57 6.31 6.60
C ARG A 236 -18.47 7.17 7.19
N ARG A 237 -18.81 7.97 8.19
CA ARG A 237 -17.88 8.94 8.80
C ARG A 237 -17.45 8.57 10.22
N ASP A 238 -17.98 7.47 10.76
CA ASP A 238 -17.50 6.93 12.03
C ASP A 238 -16.12 6.25 11.86
N PRO A 239 -15.34 6.11 12.94
CA PRO A 239 -13.97 5.59 12.87
C PRO A 239 -13.83 4.16 12.31
N LEU A 240 -14.88 3.33 12.40
CA LEU A 240 -14.90 1.94 11.90
C LEU A 240 -15.48 1.84 10.48
N GLY A 241 -16.18 2.88 10.05
CA GLY A 241 -16.91 2.93 8.78
C GLY A 241 -16.10 2.51 7.55
N PRO A 242 -14.86 2.99 7.35
CA PRO A 242 -14.05 2.59 6.19
C PRO A 242 -13.75 1.09 6.14
N VAL A 243 -13.51 0.46 7.29
CA VAL A 243 -13.21 -0.98 7.37
C VAL A 243 -14.44 -1.81 7.03
N ASP A 244 -15.59 -1.45 7.58
CA ASP A 244 -16.84 -2.17 7.36
C ASP A 244 -17.37 -1.97 5.96
N GLU A 245 -17.32 -0.74 5.41
CA GLU A 245 -17.80 -0.48 4.06
C GLU A 245 -16.93 -1.16 3.00
N PHE A 246 -15.62 -1.29 3.25
CA PHE A 246 -14.75 -2.10 2.40
C PHE A 246 -15.18 -3.57 2.39
N ARG A 247 -15.45 -4.16 3.57
CA ARG A 247 -15.93 -5.55 3.68
C ARG A 247 -17.29 -5.75 3.00
N ASP A 248 -18.21 -4.81 3.18
CA ASP A 248 -19.50 -4.80 2.49
C ASP A 248 -19.33 -4.83 0.97
N MET A 249 -18.36 -4.06 0.45
CA MET A 249 -18.04 -4.04 -0.99
C MET A 249 -17.49 -5.40 -1.46
N VAL A 250 -16.52 -5.98 -0.76
CA VAL A 250 -15.96 -7.29 -1.13
C VAL A 250 -17.06 -8.35 -1.14
N LYS A 251 -17.84 -8.44 -0.07
CA LYS A 251 -18.98 -9.36 0.05
C LYS A 251 -19.98 -9.20 -1.11
N ALA A 252 -20.29 -7.96 -1.49
CA ALA A 252 -21.21 -7.69 -2.60
C ALA A 252 -20.64 -8.10 -3.96
N LEU A 253 -19.34 -7.85 -4.19
CA LEU A 253 -18.64 -8.26 -5.42
C LEU A 253 -18.57 -9.79 -5.53
N HIS A 254 -18.24 -10.51 -4.45
CA HIS A 254 -18.23 -11.96 -4.42
C HIS A 254 -19.60 -12.56 -4.72
N ARG A 255 -20.67 -12.03 -4.15
CA ARG A 255 -22.05 -12.43 -4.48
C ARG A 255 -22.38 -12.26 -5.95
N ALA A 256 -21.79 -11.26 -6.59
CA ALA A 256 -21.94 -11.01 -8.03
C ALA A 256 -20.99 -11.87 -8.89
N GLY A 257 -20.15 -12.70 -8.28
CA GLY A 257 -19.18 -13.56 -8.94
C GLY A 257 -17.92 -12.80 -9.42
N LEU A 258 -17.58 -11.66 -8.82
CA LEU A 258 -16.43 -10.83 -9.13
C LEU A 258 -15.38 -10.95 -8.02
N GLU A 259 -14.16 -11.32 -8.39
CA GLU A 259 -13.00 -11.31 -7.50
C GLU A 259 -12.50 -9.88 -7.26
N VAL A 260 -11.84 -9.65 -6.13
CA VAL A 260 -11.27 -8.35 -5.74
C VAL A 260 -9.76 -8.45 -5.60
N PHE A 261 -9.04 -7.67 -6.40
CA PHE A 261 -7.59 -7.53 -6.30
C PHE A 261 -7.25 -6.13 -5.81
N LEU A 262 -6.19 -6.03 -5.01
CA LEU A 262 -5.67 -4.75 -4.55
C LEU A 262 -4.33 -4.44 -5.21
N ASP A 263 -4.18 -3.21 -5.63
CA ASP A 263 -2.88 -2.63 -5.95
C ASP A 263 -2.18 -2.26 -4.64
N VAL A 264 -1.08 -2.95 -4.33
CA VAL A 264 -0.36 -2.82 -3.07
C VAL A 264 1.00 -2.16 -3.27
N VAL A 265 1.27 -1.14 -2.46
CA VAL A 265 2.47 -0.32 -2.55
C VAL A 265 3.37 -0.63 -1.35
N PHE A 266 4.20 -1.68 -1.46
CA PHE A 266 5.17 -2.04 -0.41
C PHE A 266 6.61 -1.60 -0.72
N ASN A 267 6.78 -0.79 -1.74
CA ASN A 267 8.11 -0.36 -2.17
C ASN A 267 8.53 0.97 -1.54
N HIS A 268 7.59 1.83 -1.10
CA HIS A 268 7.85 3.11 -0.46
C HIS A 268 6.69 3.55 0.45
N THR A 269 6.85 4.69 1.12
CA THR A 269 5.81 5.31 1.95
C THR A 269 5.70 6.80 1.69
N ALA A 270 4.61 7.42 2.17
CA ALA A 270 4.37 8.85 2.11
C ALA A 270 5.40 9.70 2.88
N GLU A 271 6.30 9.10 3.65
CA GLU A 271 7.30 9.85 4.41
C GLU A 271 8.38 10.50 3.53
N GLY A 272 8.41 10.19 2.20
CA GLY A 272 9.25 10.86 1.22
C GLY A 272 10.75 10.76 1.52
N ASP A 273 11.52 11.75 1.07
CA ASP A 273 12.98 11.81 1.28
C ASP A 273 13.37 12.31 2.69
N HIS A 274 14.64 12.64 2.88
CA HIS A 274 15.21 13.13 4.16
C HIS A 274 14.55 14.43 4.68
N GLY A 275 13.90 15.21 3.83
CA GLY A 275 13.11 16.41 4.16
C GLY A 275 11.61 16.14 4.30
N GLY A 276 11.18 14.89 4.14
CA GLY A 276 9.77 14.50 4.23
C GLY A 276 9.23 14.47 5.67
N PRO A 277 7.91 14.25 5.83
CA PRO A 277 7.24 14.25 7.13
C PRO A 277 7.59 13.02 7.97
N THR A 278 7.40 13.12 9.28
CA THR A 278 7.45 12.01 10.23
C THR A 278 6.02 11.64 10.61
N LEU A 279 5.52 10.52 10.05
CA LEU A 279 4.12 10.10 10.17
C LEU A 279 3.95 8.78 10.94
N SER A 280 4.92 7.85 10.81
CA SER A 280 4.88 6.51 11.39
C SER A 280 6.30 5.92 11.47
N PHE A 281 6.73 5.22 10.42
CA PHE A 281 7.92 4.36 10.34
C PHE A 281 9.23 5.08 10.69
N ARG A 282 9.41 6.28 10.15
CA ARG A 282 10.59 7.13 10.37
C ARG A 282 10.78 7.46 11.84
N GLY A 283 9.70 7.84 12.52
CA GLY A 283 9.73 8.22 13.92
C GLY A 283 9.80 7.03 14.89
N LEU A 284 9.43 5.84 14.42
CA LEU A 284 9.49 4.60 15.20
C LEU A 284 10.88 3.97 15.19
N ASP A 285 11.45 3.74 13.99
CA ASP A 285 12.80 3.16 13.86
C ASP A 285 13.29 3.28 12.41
N ASN A 286 13.71 4.47 12.01
CA ASN A 286 14.05 4.80 10.63
C ASN A 286 14.96 3.78 9.92
N PRO A 287 16.12 3.33 10.50
CA PRO A 287 17.04 2.43 9.81
C PRO A 287 16.51 0.99 9.66
N THR A 288 15.48 0.62 10.41
CA THR A 288 14.80 -0.68 10.25
C THR A 288 13.86 -0.65 9.05
N TYR A 289 13.13 0.44 8.87
CA TYR A 289 12.07 0.50 7.86
C TYR A 289 12.54 0.91 6.47
N TYR A 290 13.67 1.64 6.37
CA TYR A 290 14.13 2.19 5.10
C TYR A 290 15.53 1.75 4.71
N ILE A 291 15.73 1.55 3.41
CA ILE A 291 17.09 1.42 2.84
C ILE A 291 17.72 2.80 2.82
N LEU A 292 18.86 2.94 3.49
CA LEU A 292 19.61 4.18 3.56
C LEU A 292 20.82 4.11 2.63
N GLU A 293 21.23 5.25 2.09
CA GLU A 293 22.47 5.37 1.32
C GLU A 293 23.72 5.21 2.21
N THR A 294 24.90 5.24 1.60
CA THR A 294 26.18 5.28 2.35
C THR A 294 26.24 6.49 3.28
N ASP A 295 25.79 7.65 2.82
CA ASP A 295 25.39 8.76 3.68
C ASP A 295 24.03 8.44 4.31
N ARG A 296 24.05 7.87 5.50
CA ARG A 296 22.85 7.39 6.18
C ARG A 296 21.82 8.48 6.51
N SER A 297 22.17 9.76 6.32
CA SER A 297 21.23 10.86 6.40
C SER A 297 20.24 10.88 5.23
N ARG A 298 20.49 10.10 4.17
CA ARG A 298 19.72 10.02 2.93
C ARG A 298 19.12 8.64 2.73
N TYR A 299 18.00 8.60 2.00
CA TYR A 299 17.31 7.37 1.62
C TYR A 299 17.72 6.93 0.23
N ALA A 300 17.93 5.64 0.03
CA ALA A 300 17.96 5.05 -1.31
C ALA A 300 16.57 5.23 -1.97
N ASN A 301 16.56 5.64 -3.24
CA ASN A 301 15.34 6.01 -3.95
C ASN A 301 15.18 5.21 -5.25
N TYR A 302 14.79 3.92 -5.12
CA TYR A 302 14.51 3.06 -6.27
C TYR A 302 13.05 3.19 -6.74
N SER A 303 12.19 3.82 -5.94
CA SER A 303 10.77 4.07 -6.25
C SER A 303 10.55 5.35 -7.06
N GLY A 304 11.50 6.30 -7.02
CA GLY A 304 11.32 7.64 -7.59
C GLY A 304 10.54 8.60 -6.69
N THR A 305 10.10 8.15 -5.48
CA THR A 305 9.22 8.94 -4.57
C THR A 305 9.97 9.50 -3.35
N GLY A 306 11.27 9.24 -3.23
CA GLY A 306 12.14 9.80 -2.18
C GLY A 306 12.63 8.80 -1.15
N ASN A 307 11.98 7.64 -0.98
CA ASN A 307 12.44 6.56 -0.11
C ASN A 307 12.20 5.18 -0.72
N THR A 308 12.82 4.18 -0.13
CA THR A 308 12.61 2.77 -0.44
C THR A 308 12.44 2.00 0.85
N LEU A 309 11.34 1.25 0.98
CA LEU A 309 11.09 0.39 2.13
C LEU A 309 12.09 -0.77 2.15
N ASN A 310 12.64 -1.09 3.32
CA ASN A 310 13.62 -2.18 3.52
C ASN A 310 12.89 -3.54 3.62
N ALA A 311 12.29 -3.97 2.51
CA ALA A 311 11.34 -5.10 2.46
C ALA A 311 11.95 -6.43 2.90
N ASN A 312 13.26 -6.62 2.79
CA ASN A 312 13.93 -7.85 3.22
C ASN A 312 14.49 -7.81 4.65
N HIS A 313 14.43 -6.67 5.34
CA HIS A 313 14.67 -6.62 6.78
C HIS A 313 13.61 -7.46 7.52
N PRO A 314 13.98 -8.32 8.48
CA PRO A 314 13.06 -9.29 9.10
C PRO A 314 11.75 -8.69 9.64
N ILE A 315 11.81 -7.49 10.23
CA ILE A 315 10.64 -6.79 10.78
C ILE A 315 9.71 -6.30 9.68
N VAL A 316 10.27 -5.69 8.63
CA VAL A 316 9.49 -5.16 7.51
C VAL A 316 8.91 -6.30 6.68
N ARG A 317 9.70 -7.34 6.41
CA ARG A 317 9.25 -8.56 5.74
C ARG A 317 8.06 -9.20 6.45
N ARG A 318 8.14 -9.34 7.79
CA ARG A 318 7.03 -9.84 8.60
C ARG A 318 5.80 -8.92 8.47
N MET A 319 5.97 -7.60 8.53
CA MET A 319 4.87 -6.65 8.38
C MET A 319 4.17 -6.79 7.02
N ILE A 320 4.92 -6.95 5.94
CA ILE A 320 4.36 -7.19 4.59
C ILE A 320 3.53 -8.47 4.57
N LEU A 321 4.08 -9.58 5.09
CA LEU A 321 3.37 -10.85 5.16
C LEU A 321 2.10 -10.77 6.02
N ASP A 322 2.18 -10.13 7.18
CA ASP A 322 1.05 -9.96 8.08
C ASP A 322 -0.04 -9.07 7.44
N SER A 323 0.36 -8.05 6.66
CA SER A 323 -0.57 -7.24 5.88
C SER A 323 -1.28 -8.07 4.82
N LEU A 324 -0.56 -8.84 4.01
CA LEU A 324 -1.16 -9.69 2.99
C LEU A 324 -2.11 -10.75 3.58
N ARG A 325 -1.69 -11.39 4.70
CA ARG A 325 -2.54 -12.34 5.43
C ARG A 325 -3.82 -11.70 5.96
N TYR A 326 -3.71 -10.48 6.48
CA TYR A 326 -4.86 -9.70 6.94
C TYR A 326 -5.84 -9.41 5.80
N TRP A 327 -5.35 -8.92 4.66
CA TRP A 327 -6.21 -8.61 3.52
C TRP A 327 -6.87 -9.86 2.91
N VAL A 328 -6.19 -11.00 2.92
CA VAL A 328 -6.78 -12.28 2.45
C VAL A 328 -7.69 -12.90 3.49
N GLY A 329 -7.21 -13.09 4.72
CA GLY A 329 -7.92 -13.86 5.74
C GLY A 329 -9.01 -13.09 6.47
N THR A 330 -8.90 -11.75 6.56
CA THR A 330 -9.81 -10.89 7.32
C THR A 330 -10.66 -10.00 6.43
N MET A 331 -10.12 -9.55 5.30
CA MET A 331 -10.79 -8.64 4.37
C MET A 331 -11.25 -9.36 3.07
N HIS A 332 -11.02 -10.66 2.96
CA HIS A 332 -11.43 -11.58 1.89
C HIS A 332 -10.98 -11.17 0.47
N VAL A 333 -9.82 -10.54 0.34
CA VAL A 333 -9.25 -10.16 -0.95
C VAL A 333 -8.71 -11.39 -1.70
N ASP A 334 -8.96 -11.49 -3.02
CA ASP A 334 -8.61 -12.64 -3.85
C ASP A 334 -7.23 -12.54 -4.53
N GLY A 335 -6.67 -11.33 -4.61
CA GLY A 335 -5.39 -11.13 -5.30
C GLY A 335 -4.75 -9.80 -5.01
N PHE A 336 -3.49 -9.70 -5.42
CA PHE A 336 -2.69 -8.48 -5.31
C PHE A 336 -1.92 -8.19 -6.59
N ARG A 337 -1.87 -6.92 -6.96
CA ARG A 337 -0.90 -6.37 -7.90
C ARG A 337 0.14 -5.59 -7.10
N PHE A 338 1.40 -5.94 -7.22
CA PHE A 338 2.48 -5.29 -6.51
C PHE A 338 3.08 -4.19 -7.36
N ASP A 339 2.93 -2.96 -6.88
CA ASP A 339 3.55 -1.79 -7.48
C ASP A 339 5.07 -1.88 -7.40
N LEU A 340 5.76 -1.60 -8.52
CA LEU A 340 7.23 -1.67 -8.64
C LEU A 340 7.82 -2.91 -7.93
N ALA A 341 7.28 -4.09 -8.19
CA ALA A 341 7.58 -5.32 -7.46
C ALA A 341 9.09 -5.69 -7.45
N SER A 342 9.84 -5.28 -8.47
CA SER A 342 11.29 -5.50 -8.54
C SER A 342 12.06 -4.83 -7.40
N ILE A 343 11.50 -3.82 -6.73
CA ILE A 343 12.12 -3.20 -5.55
C ILE A 343 12.20 -4.19 -4.39
N LEU A 344 11.22 -5.09 -4.26
CA LEU A 344 11.19 -6.11 -3.20
C LEU A 344 12.32 -7.15 -3.34
N GLU A 345 13.05 -7.16 -4.44
CA GLU A 345 14.23 -8.01 -4.63
C GLU A 345 15.52 -7.42 -4.03
N ARG A 346 15.48 -6.22 -3.43
CA ARG A 346 16.67 -5.55 -2.92
C ARG A 346 16.97 -5.91 -1.47
N ASP A 347 18.28 -6.07 -1.18
CA ASP A 347 18.79 -6.23 0.19
C ASP A 347 18.84 -4.89 0.94
N GLU A 348 19.28 -4.90 2.18
CA GLU A 348 19.42 -3.73 3.04
C GLU A 348 20.45 -2.69 2.52
N SER A 349 21.28 -3.07 1.56
CA SER A 349 22.24 -2.22 0.87
C SER A 349 21.77 -1.76 -0.52
N GLY A 350 20.56 -2.17 -0.91
CA GLY A 350 19.97 -1.84 -2.20
C GLY A 350 20.38 -2.74 -3.38
N ASN A 351 21.18 -3.78 -3.14
CA ASN A 351 21.58 -4.72 -4.19
C ASN A 351 20.44 -5.69 -4.52
N VAL A 352 20.28 -6.00 -5.80
CA VAL A 352 19.29 -6.99 -6.25
C VAL A 352 19.74 -8.40 -5.88
N MET A 353 18.91 -9.13 -5.18
CA MET A 353 19.16 -10.50 -4.73
C MET A 353 18.61 -11.52 -5.72
N PRO A 354 19.36 -12.60 -6.05
CA PRO A 354 18.84 -13.69 -6.88
C PRO A 354 17.71 -14.48 -6.23
N SER A 355 17.62 -14.44 -4.90
CA SER A 355 16.64 -15.17 -4.09
C SER A 355 16.14 -14.28 -2.95
N PRO A 356 15.26 -13.32 -3.24
CA PRO A 356 14.77 -12.35 -2.25
C PRO A 356 13.83 -13.03 -1.24
N PRO A 357 14.14 -13.02 0.07
CA PRO A 357 13.36 -13.72 1.07
C PRO A 357 11.88 -13.32 1.09
N VAL A 358 11.56 -12.04 0.98
CA VAL A 358 10.17 -11.58 1.05
C VAL A 358 9.29 -12.18 -0.05
N LEU A 359 9.79 -12.30 -1.29
CA LEU A 359 9.01 -12.85 -2.40
C LEU A 359 8.81 -14.37 -2.27
N TRP A 360 9.83 -15.09 -1.75
CA TRP A 360 9.70 -16.52 -1.47
C TRP A 360 8.78 -16.80 -0.29
N ASP A 361 8.82 -15.97 0.74
CA ASP A 361 7.90 -16.07 1.88
C ASP A 361 6.45 -15.84 1.43
N ILE A 362 6.20 -14.85 0.55
CA ILE A 362 4.87 -14.60 -0.04
C ILE A 362 4.41 -15.81 -0.86
N GLU A 363 5.27 -16.37 -1.71
CA GLU A 363 4.91 -17.49 -2.59
C GLU A 363 4.65 -18.78 -1.82
N SER A 364 5.38 -19.02 -0.73
CA SER A 364 5.28 -20.23 0.07
C SER A 364 4.28 -20.16 1.21
N ASP A 365 3.69 -19.00 1.47
CA ASP A 365 2.75 -18.81 2.57
C ASP A 365 1.44 -19.59 2.34
N PRO A 366 1.07 -20.53 3.22
CA PRO A 366 -0.15 -21.32 3.05
C PRO A 366 -1.43 -20.47 3.11
N ALA A 367 -1.44 -19.34 3.82
CA ALA A 367 -2.57 -18.43 3.85
C ALA A 367 -2.78 -17.72 2.50
N LEU A 368 -1.71 -17.57 1.71
CA LEU A 368 -1.72 -16.93 0.40
C LEU A 368 -1.79 -17.94 -0.77
N ALA A 369 -1.84 -19.24 -0.50
CA ALA A 369 -1.71 -20.29 -1.53
C ALA A 369 -2.78 -20.26 -2.63
N GLY A 370 -3.94 -19.67 -2.37
CA GLY A 370 -5.02 -19.49 -3.36
C GLY A 370 -5.11 -18.10 -3.97
N THR A 371 -4.26 -17.18 -3.53
CA THR A 371 -4.27 -15.77 -3.90
C THR A 371 -3.58 -15.54 -5.24
N LYS A 372 -4.13 -14.68 -6.07
CA LYS A 372 -3.49 -14.27 -7.33
C LYS A 372 -2.45 -13.20 -7.08
N LEU A 373 -1.23 -13.45 -7.51
CA LEU A 373 -0.09 -12.54 -7.37
C LEU A 373 0.29 -11.99 -8.74
N ILE A 374 0.33 -10.68 -8.87
CA ILE A 374 0.65 -9.97 -10.11
C ILE A 374 1.78 -8.99 -9.81
N ALA A 375 2.87 -9.06 -10.55
CA ALA A 375 4.01 -8.17 -10.39
C ALA A 375 4.03 -7.11 -11.48
N GLU A 376 4.21 -5.85 -11.08
CA GLU A 376 4.80 -4.85 -11.94
C GLU A 376 6.32 -5.07 -11.89
N ALA A 377 6.83 -5.87 -12.85
CA ALA A 377 8.19 -6.44 -12.79
C ALA A 377 9.27 -5.45 -13.28
N TRP A 378 9.29 -4.24 -12.73
CA TRP A 378 10.29 -3.19 -12.95
C TRP A 378 10.37 -2.24 -11.75
N ASP A 379 11.35 -1.31 -11.79
CA ASP A 379 11.47 -0.20 -10.84
C ASP A 379 11.77 1.14 -11.55
N ALA A 380 11.82 2.23 -10.78
CA ALA A 380 12.14 3.55 -11.31
C ALA A 380 13.65 3.77 -11.56
N ALA A 381 14.51 2.88 -11.08
CA ALA A 381 15.95 2.94 -11.25
C ALA A 381 16.47 2.17 -12.49
N GLY A 382 15.55 1.64 -13.32
CA GLY A 382 15.88 1.00 -14.59
C GLY A 382 15.95 -0.53 -14.56
N LEU A 383 15.66 -1.18 -13.45
CA LEU A 383 15.51 -2.64 -13.40
C LEU A 383 14.24 -3.06 -14.12
N TYR A 384 14.35 -3.97 -15.11
CA TYR A 384 13.23 -4.48 -15.89
C TYR A 384 13.28 -6.00 -15.97
N GLN A 385 12.33 -6.70 -15.33
CA GLN A 385 12.35 -8.16 -15.13
C GLN A 385 11.15 -8.87 -15.75
N VAL A 386 10.40 -8.22 -16.64
CA VAL A 386 9.28 -8.87 -17.33
C VAL A 386 9.80 -10.08 -18.11
N GLY A 387 9.21 -11.27 -17.83
CA GLY A 387 9.67 -12.56 -18.32
C GLY A 387 10.77 -13.21 -17.46
N ALA A 388 11.27 -12.52 -16.44
CA ALA A 388 12.34 -12.98 -15.54
C ALA A 388 12.05 -12.79 -14.06
N PHE A 389 10.87 -12.27 -13.68
CA PHE A 389 10.50 -12.09 -12.27
C PHE A 389 10.50 -13.43 -11.52
N VAL A 390 10.89 -13.39 -10.25
CA VAL A 390 11.09 -14.57 -9.41
C VAL A 390 9.77 -15.31 -9.13
N GLY A 391 9.84 -16.62 -8.87
CA GLY A 391 8.72 -17.48 -8.49
C GLY A 391 7.96 -18.12 -9.65
N ASP A 392 7.11 -19.11 -9.32
CA ASP A 392 6.33 -19.90 -10.27
C ASP A 392 4.85 -19.46 -10.34
N SER A 393 4.31 -18.90 -9.24
CA SER A 393 2.90 -18.51 -9.13
C SER A 393 2.61 -17.09 -9.63
N TRP A 394 3.60 -16.23 -9.66
CA TRP A 394 3.49 -14.84 -10.05
C TRP A 394 3.08 -14.67 -11.51
N LYS A 395 2.15 -13.75 -11.74
CA LYS A 395 1.85 -13.18 -13.06
C LYS A 395 2.59 -11.87 -13.18
N GLU A 396 2.78 -11.40 -14.41
CA GLU A 396 3.50 -10.16 -14.66
C GLU A 396 2.64 -9.25 -15.54
N TRP A 397 2.56 -7.97 -15.21
CA TRP A 397 2.10 -6.99 -16.17
C TRP A 397 3.10 -6.91 -17.32
N ASN A 398 2.60 -6.97 -18.54
CA ASN A 398 3.43 -6.90 -19.73
C ASN A 398 3.33 -5.51 -20.38
N GLY A 399 4.25 -4.60 -20.00
CA GLY A 399 4.30 -3.26 -20.55
C GLY A 399 4.48 -3.25 -22.08
N ARG A 400 5.25 -4.23 -22.65
CA ARG A 400 5.40 -4.34 -24.11
C ARG A 400 4.10 -4.75 -24.80
N PHE A 401 3.28 -5.58 -24.17
CA PHE A 401 1.95 -5.89 -24.70
C PHE A 401 1.13 -4.61 -24.86
N ARG A 402 1.04 -3.82 -23.80
CA ARG A 402 0.34 -2.53 -23.79
C ARG A 402 0.82 -1.62 -24.91
N ASP A 403 2.13 -1.43 -25.01
CA ASP A 403 2.73 -0.46 -25.92
C ASP A 403 2.62 -0.92 -27.40
N ASP A 404 2.92 -2.19 -27.69
CA ASP A 404 2.85 -2.75 -29.03
C ASP A 404 1.41 -2.80 -29.56
N VAL A 405 0.43 -3.17 -28.71
CA VAL A 405 -0.99 -3.16 -29.09
C VAL A 405 -1.47 -1.73 -29.38
N ARG A 406 -1.12 -0.77 -28.52
CA ARG A 406 -1.48 0.65 -28.73
C ARG A 406 -0.85 1.20 -30.01
N SER A 407 0.43 0.92 -30.28
CA SER A 407 1.12 1.34 -31.48
C SER A 407 0.45 0.77 -32.74
N PHE A 408 0.09 -0.51 -32.73
CA PHE A 408 -0.63 -1.14 -33.84
C PHE A 408 -1.97 -0.46 -34.13
N PHE A 409 -2.80 -0.25 -33.10
CA PHE A 409 -4.11 0.38 -33.27
C PHE A 409 -4.05 1.88 -33.58
N ARG A 410 -2.92 2.55 -33.30
CA ARG A 410 -2.64 3.91 -33.78
C ARG A 410 -2.21 3.96 -35.26
N GLY A 411 -1.96 2.82 -35.89
CA GLY A 411 -1.52 2.72 -37.26
C GLY A 411 -0.05 3.04 -37.50
N GLU A 412 0.80 2.85 -36.45
CA GLU A 412 2.24 3.04 -36.59
C GLU A 412 2.86 1.98 -37.47
N ASP A 413 3.80 2.38 -38.36
CA ASP A 413 4.48 1.47 -39.28
C ASP A 413 5.35 0.44 -38.55
N GLY A 414 5.50 -0.77 -39.11
CA GLY A 414 6.36 -1.82 -38.59
C GLY A 414 5.88 -2.49 -37.30
N THR A 415 4.61 -2.33 -36.94
CA THR A 415 4.03 -2.85 -35.69
C THR A 415 3.41 -4.23 -35.77
N VAL A 416 3.13 -4.74 -37.01
CA VAL A 416 2.40 -5.99 -37.25
C VAL A 416 3.07 -7.19 -36.57
N GLU A 417 4.38 -7.33 -36.76
CA GLU A 417 5.14 -8.47 -36.24
C GLU A 417 5.17 -8.48 -34.69
N ARG A 418 5.37 -7.30 -34.10
CA ARG A 418 5.31 -7.13 -32.62
C ARG A 418 3.92 -7.43 -32.07
N PHE A 419 2.89 -6.91 -32.72
CA PHE A 419 1.49 -7.19 -32.35
C PHE A 419 1.17 -8.69 -32.42
N ALA A 420 1.59 -9.38 -33.51
CA ALA A 420 1.43 -10.82 -33.61
C ALA A 420 2.11 -11.60 -32.49
N ASP A 421 3.37 -11.22 -32.13
CA ASP A 421 4.08 -11.82 -31.00
C ASP A 421 3.31 -11.63 -29.68
N ARG A 422 2.72 -10.44 -29.45
CA ARG A 422 1.89 -10.20 -28.26
C ARG A 422 0.67 -11.11 -28.23
N LEU A 423 -0.06 -11.24 -29.35
CA LEU A 423 -1.28 -12.04 -29.44
C LEU A 423 -1.08 -13.54 -29.17
N ILE A 424 0.08 -14.09 -29.52
CA ILE A 424 0.40 -15.49 -29.26
C ILE A 424 1.07 -15.74 -27.89
N GLY A 425 1.01 -14.75 -26.99
CA GLY A 425 1.51 -14.90 -25.61
C GLY A 425 2.95 -14.47 -25.42
N SER A 426 3.46 -13.54 -26.24
CA SER A 426 4.78 -12.94 -26.11
C SER A 426 5.95 -13.94 -25.98
N PRO A 427 6.07 -14.96 -26.86
CA PRO A 427 7.12 -15.96 -26.75
C PRO A 427 8.52 -15.32 -26.75
N SER A 428 8.73 -14.22 -27.45
CA SER A 428 9.98 -13.48 -27.43
C SER A 428 10.44 -13.03 -26.03
N LEU A 429 9.52 -12.87 -25.09
CA LEU A 429 9.81 -12.52 -23.68
C LEU A 429 9.95 -13.76 -22.79
N TYR A 430 9.12 -14.79 -23.02
CA TYR A 430 8.95 -15.90 -22.07
C TYR A 430 9.63 -17.20 -22.48
N GLU A 431 10.07 -17.36 -23.73
CA GLU A 431 10.74 -18.59 -24.20
C GLU A 431 12.06 -18.90 -23.50
N ARG A 432 12.78 -17.88 -23.03
CA ARG A 432 14.05 -18.06 -22.29
C ARG A 432 13.87 -18.82 -20.96
N ARG A 433 12.65 -18.87 -20.38
CA ARG A 433 12.29 -19.67 -19.21
C ARG A 433 11.90 -21.10 -19.54
N ALA A 434 11.76 -21.45 -20.83
CA ALA A 434 11.34 -22.76 -21.30
C ALA A 434 12.48 -23.74 -21.39
N ARG A 435 13.34 -23.89 -20.37
CA ARG A 435 14.12 -25.14 -20.20
C ARG A 435 13.26 -26.20 -19.52
N PRO A 436 13.35 -27.48 -19.97
CA PRO A 436 12.29 -28.45 -19.81
C PRO A 436 12.25 -29.00 -18.36
N ARG A 437 11.40 -28.47 -17.52
CA ARG A 437 10.76 -29.27 -16.49
C ARG A 437 9.36 -29.63 -16.98
N ARG A 438 9.10 -30.91 -17.22
CA ARG A 438 7.80 -31.47 -17.61
C ARG A 438 6.76 -31.16 -16.52
N ARG A 439 6.17 -29.97 -16.53
CA ARG A 439 4.91 -29.66 -15.85
C ARG A 439 4.05 -28.84 -16.82
N ARG A 440 2.75 -29.15 -16.84
CA ARG A 440 1.76 -28.48 -17.69
C ARG A 440 1.86 -26.97 -17.45
N ARG A 441 2.24 -26.22 -18.50
CA ARG A 441 2.27 -24.78 -18.49
C ARG A 441 0.86 -24.25 -18.23
N GLN A 442 0.65 -23.53 -17.15
CA GLN A 442 -0.46 -22.58 -17.12
C GLN A 442 -0.04 -21.39 -17.99
N PRO A 443 -0.89 -20.93 -18.91
CA PRO A 443 -0.59 -19.72 -19.67
C PRO A 443 -0.42 -18.55 -18.68
N LYS A 444 0.68 -17.80 -18.80
CA LYS A 444 0.83 -16.56 -18.07
C LYS A 444 -0.23 -15.58 -18.54
N LEU A 445 -0.94 -14.98 -17.60
CA LEU A 445 -1.98 -14.00 -17.88
C LEU A 445 -1.30 -12.73 -18.42
N GLU A 446 -1.58 -12.37 -19.66
CA GLU A 446 -1.23 -11.04 -20.16
C GLU A 446 -2.33 -10.08 -19.75
N LEU A 447 -2.01 -9.17 -18.83
CA LEU A 447 -2.95 -8.18 -18.33
C LEU A 447 -2.85 -6.93 -19.20
N TRP A 448 -3.99 -6.54 -19.77
CA TRP A 448 -4.12 -5.27 -20.46
C TRP A 448 -4.52 -4.19 -19.44
N CYS A 449 -3.66 -3.18 -19.27
CA CYS A 449 -3.92 -2.02 -18.44
C CYS A 449 -4.55 -0.93 -19.31
N GLY A 450 -5.85 -0.79 -19.25
CA GLY A 450 -6.58 0.31 -19.87
C GLY A 450 -6.75 1.45 -18.86
N ARG A 451 -5.77 2.37 -18.78
CA ARG A 451 -6.02 3.65 -18.10
C ARG A 451 -7.02 4.46 -18.91
N SER A 452 -8.15 4.84 -18.34
CA SER A 452 -9.00 5.89 -18.87
C SER A 452 -8.34 7.23 -18.54
N ASP A 453 -7.41 7.67 -19.40
CA ASP A 453 -6.88 9.01 -19.33
C ASP A 453 -8.00 10.01 -19.65
N GLY A 454 -8.50 10.68 -18.62
CA GLY A 454 -9.35 11.85 -18.79
C GLY A 454 -8.58 12.92 -19.57
N GLY A 455 -8.79 12.93 -20.88
CA GLY A 455 -8.53 13.98 -21.84
C GLY A 455 -7.35 14.94 -21.59
N ARG A 456 -6.10 14.48 -21.79
CA ARG A 456 -5.01 15.36 -22.24
C ARG A 456 -4.54 14.91 -23.63
N ARG A 457 -4.59 15.80 -24.58
CA ARG A 457 -4.03 15.60 -25.91
C ARG A 457 -2.52 15.40 -25.79
N ASP A 458 -2.05 14.21 -26.19
CA ASP A 458 -0.64 13.88 -26.27
C ASP A 458 0.11 14.91 -27.12
N ARG A 459 1.12 15.54 -26.55
CA ARG A 459 2.20 16.13 -27.31
C ARG A 459 3.26 15.05 -27.51
N GLN A 460 3.58 14.81 -28.75
CA GLN A 460 4.49 13.85 -29.34
C GLN A 460 5.68 13.44 -28.42
N ALA A 461 5.76 12.15 -28.12
CA ALA A 461 7.01 11.53 -27.69
C ALA A 461 7.92 11.32 -28.92
N PRO A 462 9.24 11.58 -28.82
CA PRO A 462 10.13 11.37 -29.93
C PRO A 462 10.33 9.88 -30.23
N ASN A 463 10.46 9.54 -31.53
CA ASN A 463 10.72 8.22 -32.07
C ASN A 463 11.95 7.57 -31.41
N ALA A 464 11.77 6.44 -30.77
CA ALA A 464 12.87 5.56 -30.36
C ALA A 464 13.17 4.60 -31.52
N THR A 465 14.10 4.99 -32.39
CA THR A 465 14.85 4.06 -33.23
C THR A 465 15.99 3.48 -32.38
N GLY A 466 16.12 2.17 -32.42
CA GLY A 466 16.97 1.26 -31.68
C GLY A 466 18.25 1.82 -31.05
N GLU A 467 18.60 1.19 -29.94
CA GLU A 467 19.74 1.38 -29.08
C GLU A 467 19.54 2.45 -27.99
N GLU A 468 19.62 1.98 -26.76
CA GLU A 468 19.53 2.69 -25.49
C GLU A 468 18.16 3.28 -25.15
N LEU A 469 17.54 2.68 -24.14
CA LEU A 469 16.43 3.29 -23.40
C LEU A 469 16.91 4.63 -22.84
N PRO A 470 16.28 5.75 -23.21
CA PRO A 470 16.60 7.01 -22.54
C PRO A 470 16.26 6.86 -21.06
N HIS A 471 17.20 7.24 -20.22
CA HIS A 471 16.98 7.44 -18.79
C HIS A 471 15.67 8.21 -18.61
N ARG A 472 14.69 7.59 -17.96
CA ARG A 472 13.37 8.17 -17.69
C ARG A 472 13.38 9.20 -16.56
N ASP A 473 14.53 9.82 -16.27
CA ASP A 473 14.60 10.99 -15.37
C ASP A 473 13.79 12.17 -15.91
N ASP A 474 13.44 12.13 -17.20
CA ASP A 474 12.73 13.22 -17.87
C ASP A 474 11.18 13.13 -17.82
N ALA A 475 10.59 12.00 -17.44
CA ALA A 475 9.13 11.86 -17.49
C ALA A 475 8.44 12.02 -16.13
N LEU A 476 9.14 11.83 -15.01
CA LEU A 476 8.59 12.01 -13.66
C LEU A 476 9.22 13.20 -12.91
N GLY A 477 10.43 13.63 -13.28
CA GLY A 477 11.14 14.72 -12.60
C GLY A 477 10.93 16.11 -13.20
N ARG A 478 10.51 16.21 -14.46
CA ARG A 478 10.36 17.54 -15.11
C ARG A 478 9.04 18.25 -14.82
N ASP A 479 7.99 17.53 -14.52
CA ASP A 479 6.72 18.18 -14.12
C ASP A 479 6.76 18.78 -12.70
N ALA A 480 7.79 18.47 -11.91
CA ALA A 480 7.97 19.03 -10.57
C ALA A 480 8.87 20.29 -10.54
N HIS A 481 9.63 20.62 -11.61
CA HIS A 481 10.56 21.74 -11.60
C HIS A 481 10.16 22.93 -12.48
N ASP A 482 9.25 22.78 -13.44
CA ASP A 482 8.87 23.88 -14.34
C ASP A 482 7.71 24.75 -13.85
N ALA A 483 7.27 24.62 -12.59
CA ALA A 483 6.25 25.49 -11.99
C ALA A 483 6.82 26.76 -11.29
N HIS A 484 8.13 27.02 -11.39
CA HIS A 484 8.75 28.23 -10.84
C HIS A 484 9.36 29.09 -11.94
N GLY A 485 8.52 29.71 -12.75
CA GLY A 485 9.01 30.65 -13.74
C GLY A 485 7.94 31.31 -14.60
N ARG A 486 7.18 32.20 -14.01
CA ARG A 486 6.36 33.37 -14.44
C ARG A 486 4.93 33.28 -14.04
#